data_60f9ab4b968ded8d590a7c4c77038bc9
#
_entry.id   60f9ab4b968ded8d590a7c4c77038bc9
#
_cell.length_a   1.000
_cell.length_b   1.000
_cell.length_c   1.000
_cell.angle_alpha   90.00
_cell.angle_beta   90.00
_cell.angle_gamma   90.00
#
_symmetry.space_group_name_H-M   'P 1'
#
loop_
_entity.id
_entity.type
_entity.pdbx_description
1 polymer ?
#
loop_
_entity_poly.entity_id
_entity_poly.type
_entity_poly.pdbx_seq_one_letter_code
_entity_poly.pdbx_strand_id
1 'polypeptide(L)'
;MFPQTVVQTCIVHLIRNSLAFVSWKDRKAILPSIKAIYRTENADMALVRLEEFEAEWGKRYPAIGQTWRRAWEHVVPFFAFAPGIRKMIYTTNAVEALHRSLRKIIKTRGSFPNEDAALKLLYLAIKNAGLRWRRGVEWTTAMGQFAIQFGERFPGTAR
;
A
#
# COMPACT_ATOMS: atom_id res chain seq x y z
N MET A 1 -21.26 -1.41 9.39
CA MET A 1 -20.03 -2.24 9.48
C MET A 1 -19.96 -3.11 8.23
N PHE A 2 -18.81 -3.33 7.64
CA PHE A 2 -18.66 -4.07 6.39
C PHE A 2 -18.13 -5.49 6.69
N PRO A 3 -19.00 -6.49 6.90
CA PRO A 3 -18.61 -7.82 7.38
C PRO A 3 -17.72 -8.59 6.40
N GLN A 4 -17.74 -8.23 5.13
CA GLN A 4 -16.93 -8.87 4.09
C GLN A 4 -15.63 -8.11 3.78
N THR A 5 -15.25 -7.15 4.63
CA THR A 5 -14.00 -6.41 4.46
C THR A 5 -12.81 -7.29 4.82
N VAL A 6 -11.88 -7.42 3.89
CA VAL A 6 -10.60 -8.08 4.14
C VAL A 6 -9.59 -7.03 4.58
N VAL A 7 -9.04 -7.21 5.77
CA VAL A 7 -8.00 -6.33 6.33
C VAL A 7 -6.63 -6.87 5.92
N GLN A 8 -5.78 -6.02 5.39
CA GLN A 8 -4.40 -6.36 5.05
C GLN A 8 -3.43 -5.27 5.47
N THR A 9 -2.20 -5.65 5.77
CA THR A 9 -1.11 -4.71 5.99
C THR A 9 -0.69 -4.05 4.68
N CYS A 10 -0.46 -2.75 4.74
CA CYS A 10 0.05 -2.02 3.58
C CYS A 10 1.50 -2.45 3.27
N ILE A 11 1.67 -3.13 2.14
CA ILE A 11 2.98 -3.63 1.68
C ILE A 11 4.00 -2.50 1.54
N VAL A 12 3.58 -1.32 1.06
CA VAL A 12 4.48 -0.16 0.90
C VAL A 12 5.03 0.30 2.25
N HIS A 13 4.17 0.37 3.28
CA HIS A 13 4.61 0.74 4.63
C HIS A 13 5.48 -0.35 5.26
N LEU A 14 5.16 -1.62 5.03
CA LEU A 14 5.97 -2.72 5.53
C LEU A 14 7.39 -2.69 4.95
N ILE A 15 7.54 -2.44 3.63
CA ILE A 15 8.83 -2.25 2.97
C ILE A 15 9.55 -1.02 3.55
N ARG A 16 8.86 0.09 3.69
CA ARG A 16 9.44 1.33 4.22
C ARG A 16 9.94 1.14 5.65
N ASN A 17 9.17 0.48 6.49
CA ASN A 17 9.56 0.15 7.85
C ASN A 17 10.77 -0.79 7.88
N SER A 18 10.79 -1.81 7.01
CA SER A 18 11.95 -2.70 6.86
C SER A 18 13.22 -1.91 6.53
N LEU A 19 13.14 -0.99 5.57
CA LEU A 19 14.29 -0.17 5.17
C LEU A 19 14.73 0.85 6.23
N ALA A 20 13.90 1.16 7.21
CA ALA A 20 14.29 2.04 8.33
C ALA A 20 15.37 1.39 9.22
N PHE A 21 15.43 0.06 9.30
CA PHE A 21 16.45 -0.68 10.03
C PHE A 21 17.76 -0.84 9.25
N VAL A 22 17.77 -0.51 7.94
CA VAL A 22 18.89 -0.80 7.04
C VAL A 22 19.82 0.40 6.92
N SER A 23 21.13 0.15 7.08
CA SER A 23 22.15 1.16 6.83
C SER A 23 22.06 1.66 5.37
N TRP A 24 22.41 2.91 5.15
CA TRP A 24 22.33 3.51 3.80
C TRP A 24 23.13 2.72 2.76
N LYS A 25 24.29 2.18 3.15
CA LYS A 25 25.18 1.40 2.29
C LYS A 25 24.53 0.10 1.78
N ASP A 26 23.71 -0.54 2.63
CA ASP A 26 23.11 -1.85 2.33
C ASP A 26 21.75 -1.74 1.63
N ARG A 27 21.11 -0.57 1.64
CA ARG A 27 19.77 -0.39 1.08
C ARG A 27 19.64 -0.85 -0.37
N LYS A 28 20.66 -0.59 -1.20
CA LYS A 28 20.64 -0.98 -2.60
C LYS A 28 20.75 -2.50 -2.77
N ALA A 29 21.53 -3.16 -1.92
CA ALA A 29 21.74 -4.61 -1.96
C ALA A 29 20.56 -5.40 -1.40
N ILE A 30 19.97 -4.96 -0.28
CA ILE A 30 18.88 -5.68 0.39
C ILE A 30 17.51 -5.52 -0.30
N LEU A 31 17.31 -4.42 -1.04
CA LEU A 31 16.01 -4.11 -1.64
C LEU A 31 15.51 -5.16 -2.63
N PRO A 32 16.33 -5.80 -3.49
CA PRO A 32 15.90 -6.90 -4.33
C PRO A 32 15.34 -8.09 -3.54
N SER A 33 16.01 -8.51 -2.45
CA SER A 33 15.58 -9.63 -1.60
C SER A 33 14.24 -9.31 -0.91
N ILE A 34 14.03 -8.07 -0.41
CA ILE A 34 12.72 -7.64 0.12
C ILE A 34 11.65 -7.64 -1.00
N LYS A 35 11.99 -7.19 -2.21
CA LYS A 35 11.04 -7.18 -3.33
C LYS A 35 10.64 -8.59 -3.75
N ALA A 36 11.55 -9.56 -3.67
CA ALA A 36 11.28 -10.95 -4.00
C ALA A 36 10.14 -11.52 -3.16
N ILE A 37 10.01 -11.14 -1.88
CA ILE A 37 8.96 -11.64 -0.97
C ILE A 37 7.56 -11.35 -1.52
N TYR A 38 7.25 -10.10 -1.88
CA TYR A 38 5.87 -9.71 -2.25
C TYR A 38 5.57 -9.78 -3.75
N ARG A 39 6.57 -10.10 -4.59
CA ARG A 39 6.39 -10.23 -6.04
C ARG A 39 6.15 -11.66 -6.51
N THR A 40 6.11 -12.62 -5.60
CA THR A 40 5.79 -14.02 -5.89
C THR A 40 4.35 -14.21 -6.32
N GLU A 41 4.05 -15.38 -6.86
CA GLU A 41 2.71 -15.71 -7.34
C GLU A 41 1.71 -15.91 -6.20
N ASN A 42 2.14 -16.53 -5.11
CA ASN A 42 1.29 -16.91 -3.98
C ASN A 42 2.01 -16.74 -2.63
N ALA A 43 1.26 -16.96 -1.54
CA ALA A 43 1.75 -16.80 -0.18
C ALA A 43 2.83 -17.85 0.22
N ASP A 44 2.73 -19.08 -0.30
CA ASP A 44 3.69 -20.13 0.02
C ASP A 44 5.07 -19.81 -0.55
N MET A 45 5.11 -19.39 -1.82
CA MET A 45 6.35 -18.92 -2.44
C MET A 45 6.89 -17.67 -1.77
N ALA A 46 6.01 -16.80 -1.28
CA ALA A 46 6.43 -15.62 -0.53
C ALA A 46 7.07 -15.98 0.81
N LEU A 47 6.58 -17.02 1.47
CA LEU A 47 7.19 -17.53 2.70
C LEU A 47 8.59 -18.10 2.44
N VAL A 48 8.77 -18.87 1.37
CA VAL A 48 10.08 -19.36 0.94
C VAL A 48 11.05 -18.18 0.70
N ARG A 49 10.60 -17.12 0.01
CA ARG A 49 11.42 -15.93 -0.22
C ARG A 49 11.75 -15.17 1.07
N LEU A 50 10.84 -15.19 2.04
CA LEU A 50 11.12 -14.63 3.36
C LEU A 50 12.19 -15.44 4.10
N GLU A 51 12.16 -16.77 4.02
CA GLU A 51 13.18 -17.65 4.61
C GLU A 51 14.55 -17.45 3.96
N GLU A 52 14.60 -17.35 2.63
CA GLU A 52 15.82 -17.01 1.90
C GLU A 52 16.38 -15.64 2.34
N PHE A 53 15.50 -14.66 2.49
CA PHE A 53 15.87 -13.34 3.02
C PHE A 53 16.46 -13.44 4.43
N GLU A 54 15.85 -14.22 5.31
CA GLU A 54 16.34 -14.43 6.68
C GLU A 54 17.67 -15.17 6.71
N ALA A 55 17.89 -16.13 5.81
CA ALA A 55 19.17 -16.82 5.69
C ALA A 55 20.29 -15.86 5.23
N GLU A 56 20.00 -15.00 4.27
CA GLU A 56 20.99 -14.05 3.70
C GLU A 56 21.26 -12.85 4.63
N TRP A 57 20.19 -12.24 5.14
CA TRP A 57 20.23 -10.94 5.82
C TRP A 57 19.91 -11.00 7.32
N GLY A 58 19.35 -12.12 7.80
CA GLY A 58 18.80 -12.23 9.17
C GLY A 58 19.84 -12.03 10.28
N LYS A 59 21.08 -12.42 10.06
CA LYS A 59 22.16 -12.16 11.03
C LYS A 59 22.43 -10.67 11.21
N ARG A 60 22.33 -9.90 10.14
CA ARG A 60 22.63 -8.47 10.13
C ARG A 60 21.42 -7.60 10.43
N TYR A 61 20.24 -8.00 9.97
CA TYR A 61 18.99 -7.27 10.10
C TYR A 61 17.82 -8.15 10.59
N PRO A 62 17.94 -8.77 11.79
CA PRO A 62 16.94 -9.71 12.29
C PRO A 62 15.55 -9.11 12.47
N ALA A 63 15.47 -7.80 12.78
CA ALA A 63 14.22 -7.10 12.99
C ALA A 63 13.32 -7.09 11.75
N ILE A 64 13.89 -7.20 10.54
CA ILE A 64 13.12 -7.19 9.30
C ILE A 64 12.31 -8.49 9.19
N GLY A 65 12.97 -9.66 9.27
CA GLY A 65 12.30 -10.95 9.21
C GLY A 65 11.22 -11.06 10.30
N GLN A 66 11.53 -10.68 11.53
CA GLN A 66 10.57 -10.66 12.64
C GLN A 66 9.36 -9.75 12.34
N THR A 67 9.57 -8.60 11.73
CA THR A 67 8.49 -7.67 11.37
C THR A 67 7.58 -8.28 10.31
N TRP A 68 8.14 -8.93 9.28
CA TRP A 68 7.38 -9.63 8.25
C TRP A 68 6.63 -10.83 8.81
N ARG A 69 7.24 -11.66 9.65
CA ARG A 69 6.57 -12.80 10.27
C ARG A 69 5.42 -12.36 11.19
N ARG A 70 5.62 -11.32 11.99
CA ARG A 70 4.55 -10.76 12.85
C ARG A 70 3.37 -10.23 12.04
N ALA A 71 3.63 -9.64 10.87
CA ALA A 71 2.59 -9.11 10.01
C ALA A 71 2.00 -10.17 9.05
N TRP A 72 2.49 -11.40 9.05
CA TRP A 72 2.24 -12.39 8.00
C TRP A 72 0.77 -12.67 7.74
N GLU A 73 -0.02 -12.88 8.77
CA GLU A 73 -1.47 -13.12 8.65
C GLU A 73 -2.19 -11.98 7.92
N HIS A 74 -1.69 -10.75 8.04
CA HIS A 74 -2.22 -9.57 7.37
C HIS A 74 -1.55 -9.29 6.01
N VAL A 75 -0.48 -10.00 5.68
CA VAL A 75 0.18 -9.95 4.38
C VAL A 75 -0.43 -10.98 3.42
N VAL A 76 -0.76 -12.18 3.92
CA VAL A 76 -1.32 -13.29 3.12
C VAL A 76 -2.52 -12.85 2.26
N PRO A 77 -3.50 -12.07 2.75
CA PRO A 77 -4.64 -11.63 1.93
C PRO A 77 -4.25 -10.86 0.66
N PHE A 78 -3.08 -10.23 0.65
CA PHE A 78 -2.56 -9.54 -0.53
C PHE A 78 -2.36 -10.50 -1.72
N PHE A 79 -1.96 -11.74 -1.48
CA PHE A 79 -1.71 -12.74 -2.53
C PHE A 79 -2.98 -13.31 -3.17
N ALA A 80 -4.14 -13.12 -2.54
CA ALA A 80 -5.44 -13.47 -3.12
C ALA A 80 -5.84 -12.55 -4.28
N PHE A 81 -5.19 -11.39 -4.43
CA PHE A 81 -5.47 -10.47 -5.52
C PHE A 81 -4.70 -10.83 -6.79
N ALA A 82 -5.35 -10.64 -7.94
CA ALA A 82 -4.73 -10.79 -9.26
C ALA A 82 -3.53 -9.82 -9.44
N PRO A 83 -2.54 -10.17 -10.29
CA PRO A 83 -1.30 -9.41 -10.41
C PRO A 83 -1.45 -7.92 -10.71
N GLY A 84 -2.41 -7.53 -11.54
CA GLY A 84 -2.67 -6.11 -11.85
C GLY A 84 -3.19 -5.35 -10.63
N ILE A 85 -4.08 -5.98 -9.84
CA ILE A 85 -4.55 -5.41 -8.57
C ILE A 85 -3.38 -5.27 -7.60
N ARG A 86 -2.58 -6.33 -7.42
CA ARG A 86 -1.40 -6.28 -6.54
C ARG A 86 -0.44 -5.18 -6.96
N LYS A 87 -0.17 -5.04 -8.26
CA LYS A 87 0.69 -3.98 -8.77
C LYS A 87 0.14 -2.60 -8.43
N MET A 88 -1.16 -2.39 -8.57
CA MET A 88 -1.80 -1.14 -8.17
C MET A 88 -1.65 -0.88 -6.67
N ILE A 89 -1.84 -1.89 -5.81
CA ILE A 89 -1.72 -1.77 -4.35
C ILE A 89 -0.32 -1.29 -3.94
N TYR A 90 0.75 -1.86 -4.50
CA TYR A 90 2.12 -1.50 -4.08
C TYR A 90 2.78 -0.38 -4.92
N THR A 91 2.15 0.08 -6.00
CA THR A 91 2.66 1.20 -6.82
C THR A 91 1.84 2.47 -6.68
N THR A 92 0.52 2.35 -6.41
CA THR A 92 -0.39 3.48 -6.37
C THR A 92 -0.57 3.96 -4.93
N ASN A 93 0.14 5.01 -4.59
CA ASN A 93 0.07 5.63 -3.28
C ASN A 93 -0.99 6.75 -3.25
N ALA A 94 -2.21 6.44 -3.73
CA ALA A 94 -3.29 7.39 -3.90
C ALA A 94 -3.70 8.05 -2.57
N VAL A 95 -3.86 7.24 -1.52
CA VAL A 95 -4.26 7.72 -0.19
C VAL A 95 -3.19 8.62 0.42
N GLU A 96 -1.91 8.24 0.32
CA GLU A 96 -0.83 9.08 0.84
C GLU A 96 -0.61 10.35 0.00
N ALA A 97 -0.83 10.30 -1.31
CA ALA A 97 -0.81 11.49 -2.16
C ALA A 97 -1.92 12.47 -1.76
N LEU A 98 -3.14 11.95 -1.49
CA LEU A 98 -4.23 12.74 -0.96
C LEU A 98 -3.88 13.32 0.42
N HIS A 99 -3.43 12.49 1.37
CA HIS A 99 -3.02 12.95 2.69
C HIS A 99 -1.92 14.01 2.62
N ARG A 100 -0.95 13.87 1.72
CA ARG A 100 0.11 14.87 1.52
C ARG A 100 -0.47 16.21 1.06
N SER A 101 -1.42 16.17 0.13
CA SER A 101 -2.12 17.36 -0.37
C SER A 101 -2.90 18.05 0.75
N LEU A 102 -3.66 17.28 1.54
CA LEU A 102 -4.43 17.79 2.67
C LEU A 102 -3.51 18.39 3.76
N ARG A 103 -2.45 17.66 4.15
CA ARG A 103 -1.48 18.15 5.13
C ARG A 103 -0.81 19.44 4.70
N LYS A 104 -0.50 19.60 3.41
CA LYS A 104 0.06 20.85 2.88
C LYS A 104 -0.89 22.02 3.11
N ILE A 105 -2.18 21.85 2.82
CA ILE A 105 -3.19 22.88 2.97
C ILE A 105 -3.41 23.22 4.45
N ILE A 106 -3.54 22.20 5.32
CA ILE A 106 -3.69 22.36 6.77
C ILE A 106 -2.50 23.12 7.34
N LYS A 107 -1.27 22.70 6.98
CA LYS A 107 -0.05 23.35 7.47
C LYS A 107 0.08 24.80 7.01
N THR A 108 -0.35 25.11 5.79
CA THR A 108 -0.33 26.49 5.26
C THR A 108 -1.34 27.37 5.99
N ARG A 109 -2.51 26.82 6.36
CA ARG A 109 -3.53 27.54 7.11
C ARG A 109 -3.14 27.80 8.56
N GLY A 110 -2.45 26.86 9.19
CA GLY A 110 -1.97 26.92 10.57
C GLY A 110 -3.06 26.61 11.60
N SER A 111 -4.07 27.45 11.77
CA SER A 111 -5.16 27.26 12.73
C SER A 111 -6.54 27.46 12.11
N PHE A 112 -7.56 26.92 12.78
CA PHE A 112 -8.97 27.05 12.38
C PHE A 112 -9.75 27.73 13.50
N PRO A 113 -10.65 28.67 13.18
CA PRO A 113 -11.46 29.35 14.18
C PRO A 113 -12.50 28.41 14.82
N ASN A 114 -12.98 27.41 14.10
CA ASN A 114 -13.95 26.41 14.53
C ASN A 114 -13.90 25.14 13.65
N GLU A 115 -14.64 24.09 14.04
CA GLU A 115 -14.70 22.82 13.32
C GLU A 115 -15.29 22.97 11.90
N ASP A 116 -16.34 23.81 11.74
CA ASP A 116 -16.97 24.03 10.43
C ASP A 116 -15.99 24.63 9.41
N ALA A 117 -15.15 25.55 9.85
CA ALA A 117 -14.11 26.11 8.99
C ALA A 117 -13.08 25.05 8.57
N ALA A 118 -12.73 24.14 9.47
CA ALA A 118 -11.85 23.02 9.17
C ALA A 118 -12.49 22.04 8.18
N LEU A 119 -13.74 21.62 8.41
CA LEU A 119 -14.49 20.71 7.54
C LEU A 119 -14.69 21.32 6.15
N LYS A 120 -15.05 22.59 6.06
CA LYS A 120 -15.24 23.30 4.79
C LYS A 120 -13.95 23.36 3.96
N LEU A 121 -12.82 23.67 4.61
CA LEU A 121 -11.53 23.69 3.93
C LEU A 121 -11.12 22.29 3.45
N LEU A 122 -11.29 21.25 4.29
CA LEU A 122 -10.99 19.87 3.91
C LEU A 122 -11.88 19.38 2.77
N TYR A 123 -13.18 19.70 2.79
CA TYR A 123 -14.09 19.38 1.70
C TYR A 123 -13.64 20.00 0.37
N LEU A 124 -13.32 21.30 0.38
CA LEU A 124 -12.84 22.02 -0.82
C LEU A 124 -11.49 21.45 -1.30
N ALA A 125 -10.61 21.08 -0.37
CA ALA A 125 -9.33 20.47 -0.67
C ALA A 125 -9.48 19.09 -1.34
N ILE A 126 -10.39 18.26 -0.84
CA ILE A 126 -10.68 16.94 -1.41
C ILE A 126 -11.31 17.09 -2.80
N LYS A 127 -12.29 17.97 -2.94
CA LYS A 127 -12.92 18.27 -4.24
C LYS A 127 -11.89 18.74 -5.27
N ASN A 128 -11.00 19.64 -4.90
CA ASN A 128 -9.95 20.15 -5.77
C ASN A 128 -8.88 19.09 -6.11
N ALA A 129 -8.53 18.21 -5.16
CA ALA A 129 -7.64 17.08 -5.41
C ALA A 129 -8.27 16.10 -6.40
N GLY A 130 -9.56 15.79 -6.28
CA GLY A 130 -10.30 14.91 -7.17
C GLY A 130 -10.25 15.36 -8.64
N LEU A 131 -10.32 16.65 -8.90
CA LEU A 131 -10.22 17.22 -10.25
C LEU A 131 -8.86 16.99 -10.94
N ARG A 132 -7.81 16.77 -10.16
CA ARG A 132 -6.43 16.56 -10.63
C ARG A 132 -5.98 15.11 -10.54
N TRP A 133 -6.87 14.20 -10.14
CA TRP A 133 -6.54 12.80 -9.96
C TRP A 133 -6.28 12.12 -11.30
N ARG A 134 -5.06 11.66 -11.50
CA ARG A 134 -4.70 10.88 -12.69
C ARG A 134 -4.88 9.39 -12.38
N ARG A 135 -5.37 8.65 -13.37
CA ARG A 135 -5.45 7.19 -13.29
C ARG A 135 -4.06 6.59 -13.10
N GLY A 136 -3.95 5.57 -12.26
CA GLY A 136 -2.70 4.82 -12.07
C GLY A 136 -2.29 4.06 -13.32
N VAL A 137 -1.03 3.65 -13.37
CA VAL A 137 -0.52 2.76 -14.43
C VAL A 137 -1.31 1.45 -14.40
N GLU A 138 -1.70 0.96 -15.58
CA GLU A 138 -2.48 -0.27 -15.73
C GLU A 138 -3.87 -0.23 -15.05
N TRP A 139 -4.44 0.95 -14.87
CA TRP A 139 -5.76 1.14 -14.25
C TRP A 139 -6.84 0.25 -14.88
N THR A 140 -6.91 0.18 -16.20
CA THR A 140 -7.92 -0.60 -16.93
C THR A 140 -7.80 -2.09 -16.64
N THR A 141 -6.58 -2.63 -16.63
CA THR A 141 -6.31 -4.03 -16.28
C THR A 141 -6.73 -4.34 -14.85
N ALA A 142 -6.36 -3.48 -13.90
CA ALA A 142 -6.73 -3.65 -12.50
C ALA A 142 -8.26 -3.57 -12.30
N MET A 143 -8.94 -2.64 -12.97
CA MET A 143 -10.40 -2.53 -12.89
C MET A 143 -11.11 -3.75 -13.47
N GLY A 144 -10.62 -4.29 -14.60
CA GLY A 144 -11.13 -5.55 -15.16
C GLY A 144 -10.97 -6.72 -14.18
N GLN A 145 -9.82 -6.84 -13.55
CA GLN A 145 -9.57 -7.87 -12.54
C GLN A 145 -10.43 -7.69 -11.28
N PHE A 146 -10.66 -6.45 -10.83
CA PHE A 146 -11.60 -6.15 -9.74
C PHE A 146 -13.03 -6.57 -10.10
N ALA A 147 -13.49 -6.28 -11.32
CA ALA A 147 -14.82 -6.67 -11.79
C ALA A 147 -14.98 -8.19 -11.80
N ILE A 148 -13.97 -8.94 -12.23
CA ILE A 148 -13.97 -10.40 -12.20
C ILE A 148 -13.99 -10.93 -10.76
N GLN A 149 -13.13 -10.40 -9.90
CA GLN A 149 -12.96 -10.91 -8.53
C GLN A 149 -14.14 -10.58 -7.62
N PHE A 150 -14.77 -9.43 -7.80
CA PHE A 150 -15.85 -8.95 -6.92
C PHE A 150 -17.24 -9.02 -7.53
N GLY A 151 -17.34 -9.33 -8.83
CA GLY A 151 -18.64 -9.55 -9.51
C GLY A 151 -19.63 -8.41 -9.27
N GLU A 152 -20.82 -8.75 -8.78
CA GLU A 152 -21.90 -7.79 -8.50
C GLU A 152 -21.54 -6.73 -7.44
N ARG A 153 -20.53 -6.98 -6.60
CA ARG A 153 -20.03 -6.01 -5.61
C ARG A 153 -19.18 -4.91 -6.23
N PHE A 154 -18.71 -5.12 -7.47
CA PHE A 154 -17.97 -4.10 -8.18
C PHE A 154 -18.97 -3.13 -8.82
N PRO A 155 -18.93 -1.81 -8.48
CA PRO A 155 -19.84 -0.86 -9.10
C PRO A 155 -19.64 -0.93 -10.63
N GLY A 156 -20.70 -1.27 -11.35
CA GLY A 156 -20.69 -1.30 -12.81
C GLY A 156 -20.07 0.00 -13.32
N THR A 157 -19.29 -0.09 -14.39
CA THR A 157 -18.78 1.07 -15.10
C THR A 157 -19.96 1.96 -15.47
N ALA A 158 -20.25 2.95 -14.63
CA ALA A 158 -21.16 4.01 -15.04
C ALA A 158 -20.57 4.59 -16.33
N ARG A 159 -21.31 4.36 -17.43
CA ARG A 159 -21.05 4.93 -18.76
C ARG A 159 -21.11 6.44 -18.68
#